data_c51f57420f4d781a71322f4d2d7643fe
#
_entry.id   c51f57420f4d781a71322f4d2d7643fe
#
_cell.length_a   1.000
_cell.length_b   1.000
_cell.length_c   1.000
_cell.angle_alpha   90.00
_cell.angle_beta   90.00
_cell.angle_gamma   90.00
#
_symmetry.space_group_name_H-M   'P 1'
#
loop_
_entity.id
_entity.type
_entity.pdbx_description
1 polymer ?
#
loop_
_entity_poly.entity_id
_entity_poly.type
_entity_poly.pdbx_seq_one_letter_code
_entity_poly.pdbx_strand_id
1 'polypeptide(L)'
;MYKRQAQTAVEFISALKKTAPVYYALGNHEIAYRQRRDKNLYQKLQKAGAKVVEKEYEDIKVRSNKIRIGGLYEYAFAVDGAGNMVKKSIPSKVRDFLMDYENTDAFKIMLSHRPDSFIFGQAADTWKIDLVVSGHVHGGQVRIPGKGGLYGGDQGWFPEYTDGIHHFKTVNHMIITRGLGSDKEKLPRFHNIPEIVVIRLEKR
;
A
#
# COMPACT_ATOMS: atom_id res chain seq x y z
N MET A 1 -8.84 -11.22 8.35
CA MET A 1 -10.09 -10.95 7.60
C MET A 1 -11.09 -12.05 7.93
N TYR A 2 -12.35 -11.71 8.20
CA TYR A 2 -13.44 -12.66 8.41
C TYR A 2 -14.21 -12.85 7.09
N LYS A 3 -14.99 -13.98 6.99
CA LYS A 3 -15.77 -14.29 5.78
C LYS A 3 -16.66 -13.12 5.33
N ARG A 4 -17.31 -12.42 6.26
CA ARG A 4 -18.14 -11.24 6.01
C ARG A 4 -17.33 -10.10 5.39
N GLN A 5 -16.13 -9.83 5.87
CA GLN A 5 -15.27 -8.76 5.34
C GLN A 5 -14.80 -9.05 3.91
N ALA A 6 -14.48 -10.33 3.59
CA ALA A 6 -14.14 -10.73 2.23
C ALA A 6 -15.32 -10.53 1.27
N GLN A 7 -16.53 -10.85 1.70
CA GLN A 7 -17.74 -10.63 0.91
C GLN A 7 -18.01 -9.14 0.69
N THR A 8 -17.88 -8.32 1.73
CA THR A 8 -18.03 -6.86 1.62
C THR A 8 -17.01 -6.25 0.65
N ALA A 9 -15.76 -6.74 0.65
CA ALA A 9 -14.74 -6.29 -0.30
C ALA A 9 -15.14 -6.61 -1.76
N VAL A 10 -15.65 -7.82 -2.01
CA VAL A 10 -16.14 -8.24 -3.33
C VAL A 10 -17.30 -7.36 -3.80
N GLU A 11 -18.28 -7.10 -2.93
CA GLU A 11 -19.44 -6.25 -3.23
C GLU A 11 -19.00 -4.80 -3.51
N PHE A 12 -18.10 -4.26 -2.71
CA PHE A 12 -17.56 -2.92 -2.88
C PHE A 12 -16.81 -2.76 -4.22
N ILE A 13 -15.94 -3.72 -4.57
CA ILE A 13 -15.26 -3.76 -5.86
C ILE A 13 -16.27 -3.81 -7.02
N SER A 14 -17.28 -4.68 -6.92
CA SER A 14 -18.33 -4.80 -7.94
C SER A 14 -19.12 -3.49 -8.16
N ALA A 15 -19.30 -2.71 -7.09
CA ALA A 15 -19.91 -1.40 -7.18
C ALA A 15 -18.98 -0.37 -7.83
N LEU A 16 -17.72 -0.29 -7.39
CA LEU A 16 -16.72 0.65 -7.92
C LEU A 16 -16.41 0.41 -9.39
N LYS A 17 -16.34 -0.87 -9.82
CA LYS A 17 -16.06 -1.25 -11.20
C LYS A 17 -17.05 -0.67 -12.21
N LYS A 18 -18.26 -0.33 -11.78
CA LYS A 18 -19.28 0.31 -12.64
C LYS A 18 -18.91 1.76 -13.01
N THR A 19 -18.04 2.39 -12.25
CA THR A 19 -17.67 3.81 -12.41
C THR A 19 -16.24 4.01 -12.89
N ALA A 20 -15.29 3.13 -12.49
CA ALA A 20 -13.88 3.29 -12.83
C ALA A 20 -13.14 1.94 -12.79
N PRO A 21 -11.96 1.82 -13.43
CA PRO A 21 -11.05 0.69 -13.21
C PRO A 21 -10.66 0.59 -11.74
N VAL A 22 -10.60 -0.64 -11.22
CA VAL A 22 -10.25 -0.90 -9.81
C VAL A 22 -8.94 -1.66 -9.75
N TYR A 23 -7.92 -1.06 -9.15
CA TYR A 23 -6.66 -1.72 -8.81
C TYR A 23 -6.66 -2.09 -7.33
N TYR A 24 -6.24 -3.30 -7.04
CA TYR A 24 -6.27 -3.85 -5.68
C TYR A 24 -4.91 -4.39 -5.26
N ALA A 25 -4.30 -3.76 -4.27
CA ALA A 25 -3.10 -4.30 -3.62
C ALA A 25 -3.48 -5.15 -2.41
N LEU A 26 -2.74 -6.22 -2.21
CA LEU A 26 -2.98 -7.15 -1.11
C LEU A 26 -2.43 -6.60 0.20
N GLY A 27 -3.19 -6.81 1.27
CA GLY A 27 -2.75 -6.55 2.63
C GLY A 27 -2.47 -7.84 3.41
N ASN A 28 -1.96 -7.70 4.62
CA ASN A 28 -1.70 -8.81 5.54
C ASN A 28 -2.98 -9.62 5.84
N HIS A 29 -4.13 -8.97 5.87
CA HIS A 29 -5.41 -9.65 6.10
C HIS A 29 -5.83 -10.52 4.92
N GLU A 30 -5.66 -10.07 3.67
CA GLU A 30 -5.95 -10.85 2.47
C GLU A 30 -5.04 -12.06 2.37
N ILE A 31 -3.75 -11.88 2.62
CA ILE A 31 -2.76 -12.96 2.58
C ILE A 31 -3.08 -14.01 3.64
N ALA A 32 -3.32 -13.60 4.89
CA ALA A 32 -3.67 -14.51 5.97
C ALA A 32 -5.00 -15.24 5.73
N TYR A 33 -6.00 -14.54 5.19
CA TYR A 33 -7.30 -15.13 4.87
C TYR A 33 -7.19 -16.17 3.76
N ARG A 34 -6.45 -15.86 2.68
CA ARG A 34 -6.19 -16.81 1.59
C ARG A 34 -5.48 -18.06 2.08
N GLN A 35 -4.50 -17.93 2.95
CA GLN A 35 -3.74 -19.06 3.47
C GLN A 35 -4.58 -19.97 4.37
N ARG A 36 -5.45 -19.39 5.22
CA ARG A 36 -6.14 -20.11 6.31
C ARG A 36 -7.59 -20.44 6.00
N ARG A 37 -8.24 -19.76 5.06
CA ARG A 37 -9.70 -19.83 4.90
C ARG A 37 -10.17 -20.05 3.46
N ASP A 38 -9.67 -19.25 2.51
CA ASP A 38 -10.19 -19.26 1.15
C ASP A 38 -9.10 -19.00 0.12
N LYS A 39 -8.57 -20.08 -0.45
CA LYS A 39 -7.53 -20.03 -1.47
C LYS A 39 -7.96 -19.28 -2.73
N ASN A 40 -9.27 -19.14 -2.98
CA ASN A 40 -9.85 -18.52 -4.17
C ASN A 40 -10.14 -17.02 -4.00
N LEU A 41 -9.70 -16.40 -2.89
CA LEU A 41 -9.98 -14.98 -2.63
C LEU A 41 -9.57 -14.08 -3.82
N TYR A 42 -8.39 -14.27 -4.37
CA TYR A 42 -7.90 -13.43 -5.49
C TYR A 42 -8.79 -13.55 -6.72
N GLN A 43 -9.18 -14.77 -7.08
CA GLN A 43 -10.10 -15.02 -8.19
C GLN A 43 -11.47 -14.36 -7.96
N LYS A 44 -11.96 -14.32 -6.70
CA LYS A 44 -13.20 -13.64 -6.36
C LYS A 44 -13.08 -12.12 -6.53
N LEU A 45 -11.97 -11.52 -6.10
CA LEU A 45 -11.69 -10.09 -6.30
C LEU A 45 -11.57 -9.76 -7.80
N GLN A 46 -10.87 -10.58 -8.57
CA GLN A 46 -10.73 -10.41 -10.02
C GLN A 46 -12.09 -10.57 -10.75
N LYS A 47 -12.89 -11.56 -10.39
CA LYS A 47 -14.26 -11.72 -10.93
C LYS A 47 -15.18 -10.55 -10.59
N ALA A 48 -14.98 -9.92 -9.43
CA ALA A 48 -15.69 -8.70 -9.05
C ALA A 48 -15.25 -7.47 -9.88
N GLY A 49 -14.15 -7.57 -10.61
CA GLY A 49 -13.65 -6.55 -11.52
C GLY A 49 -12.40 -5.80 -11.04
N ALA A 50 -11.75 -6.27 -9.97
CA ALA A 50 -10.47 -5.71 -9.57
C ALA A 50 -9.32 -6.29 -10.40
N LYS A 51 -8.35 -5.45 -10.76
CA LYS A 51 -7.02 -5.87 -11.14
C LYS A 51 -6.19 -6.00 -9.87
N VAL A 52 -5.95 -7.24 -9.45
CA VAL A 52 -5.09 -7.53 -8.28
C VAL A 52 -3.64 -7.41 -8.73
N VAL A 53 -2.90 -6.48 -8.12
CA VAL A 53 -1.49 -6.24 -8.42
C VAL A 53 -0.63 -6.72 -7.24
N GLU A 54 0.26 -7.67 -7.50
CA GLU A 54 1.18 -8.23 -6.52
C GLU A 54 2.48 -8.66 -7.19
N LYS A 55 3.50 -7.84 -7.11
CA LYS A 55 4.74 -7.91 -7.93
C LYS A 55 4.42 -7.95 -9.43
N GLU A 56 3.40 -7.19 -9.78
CA GLU A 56 2.94 -6.99 -11.15
C GLU A 56 2.60 -5.52 -11.35
N TYR A 57 2.61 -5.05 -12.59
CA TYR A 57 2.17 -3.72 -12.93
C TYR A 57 1.42 -3.68 -14.26
N GLU A 58 0.76 -2.59 -14.50
CA GLU A 58 0.11 -2.24 -15.76
C GLU A 58 0.52 -0.83 -16.19
N ASP A 59 0.88 -0.71 -17.46
CA ASP A 59 1.05 0.58 -18.10
C ASP A 59 -0.26 1.00 -18.75
N ILE A 60 -0.80 2.13 -18.30
CA ILE A 60 -2.02 2.72 -18.83
C ILE A 60 -1.73 4.08 -19.47
N LYS A 61 -2.58 4.46 -20.40
CA LYS A 61 -2.54 5.79 -21.03
C LYS A 61 -3.75 6.60 -20.56
N VAL A 62 -3.50 7.74 -19.93
CA VAL A 62 -4.52 8.69 -19.54
C VAL A 62 -4.30 9.99 -20.32
N ARG A 63 -5.15 10.26 -21.31
CA ARG A 63 -4.93 11.33 -22.31
C ARG A 63 -3.58 11.10 -23.03
N SER A 64 -2.63 12.04 -22.92
CA SER A 64 -1.27 11.92 -23.48
C SER A 64 -0.24 11.34 -22.51
N ASN A 65 -0.60 11.10 -21.26
CA ASN A 65 0.35 10.68 -20.23
C ASN A 65 0.37 9.17 -20.09
N LYS A 66 1.55 8.61 -19.86
CA LYS A 66 1.74 7.20 -19.49
C LYS A 66 1.82 7.09 -17.97
N ILE A 67 1.10 6.14 -17.40
CA ILE A 67 1.10 5.87 -15.96
C ILE A 67 1.34 4.38 -15.77
N ARG A 68 2.29 4.03 -14.92
CA ARG A 68 2.55 2.66 -14.48
C ARG A 68 1.95 2.46 -13.11
N ILE A 69 1.01 1.52 -12.97
CA ILE A 69 0.38 1.18 -11.69
C ILE A 69 0.84 -0.22 -11.30
N GLY A 70 1.56 -0.33 -10.19
CA GLY A 70 2.04 -1.60 -9.67
C GLY A 70 1.66 -1.84 -8.22
N GLY A 71 1.94 -3.05 -7.72
CA GLY A 71 1.66 -3.43 -6.34
C GLY A 71 2.79 -4.24 -5.71
N LEU A 72 3.06 -3.97 -4.44
CA LEU A 72 4.04 -4.68 -3.63
C LEU A 72 3.54 -4.83 -2.20
N TYR A 73 3.47 -6.07 -1.70
CA TYR A 73 3.16 -6.35 -0.29
C TYR A 73 4.42 -6.48 0.57
N GLU A 74 5.47 -7.10 0.04
CA GLU A 74 6.72 -7.39 0.75
C GLU A 74 7.51 -6.10 1.03
N TYR A 75 8.55 -6.23 1.86
CA TYR A 75 9.47 -5.12 2.12
C TYR A 75 10.36 -4.85 0.91
N ALA A 76 10.48 -3.58 0.54
CA ALA A 76 11.33 -3.10 -0.56
C ALA A 76 12.80 -2.94 -0.15
N PHE A 77 13.20 -3.47 0.99
CA PHE A 77 14.55 -3.32 1.55
C PHE A 77 15.08 -4.62 2.17
N ALA A 78 16.38 -4.68 2.29
CA ALA A 78 17.13 -5.50 3.22
C ALA A 78 18.31 -4.67 3.73
N VAL A 79 18.69 -4.84 4.97
CA VAL A 79 19.77 -4.07 5.60
C VAL A 79 20.88 -4.98 6.10
N ASP A 80 22.10 -4.45 6.16
CA ASP A 80 23.25 -5.10 6.82
C ASP A 80 23.22 -4.87 8.34
N GLY A 81 24.24 -5.40 9.03
CA GLY A 81 24.38 -5.23 10.47
C GLY A 81 24.57 -3.78 10.95
N ALA A 82 24.88 -2.86 10.05
CA ALA A 82 25.02 -1.43 10.31
C ALA A 82 23.73 -0.64 9.93
N GLY A 83 22.69 -1.33 9.42
CA GLY A 83 21.44 -0.71 9.02
C GLY A 83 21.44 -0.09 7.61
N ASN A 84 22.50 -0.26 6.83
CA ASN A 84 22.56 0.25 5.47
C ASN A 84 21.81 -0.68 4.51
N MET A 85 21.16 -0.10 3.51
CA MET A 85 20.45 -0.88 2.51
C MET A 85 21.37 -1.72 1.64
N VAL A 86 21.05 -3.01 1.52
CA VAL A 86 21.78 -3.97 0.70
C VAL A 86 20.85 -4.57 -0.34
N LYS A 87 20.78 -3.96 -1.52
CA LYS A 87 19.88 -4.42 -2.62
C LYS A 87 20.02 -5.92 -2.94
N LYS A 88 21.24 -6.47 -2.85
CA LYS A 88 21.50 -7.89 -3.13
C LYS A 88 20.83 -8.85 -2.14
N SER A 89 20.58 -8.38 -0.91
CA SER A 89 19.93 -9.17 0.15
C SER A 89 18.40 -9.10 0.10
N ILE A 90 17.82 -8.23 -0.72
CA ILE A 90 16.38 -8.23 -0.99
C ILE A 90 16.04 -9.54 -1.71
N PRO A 91 14.95 -10.23 -1.33
CA PRO A 91 14.49 -11.44 -2.05
C PRO A 91 14.44 -11.19 -3.56
N SER A 92 15.00 -12.09 -4.36
CA SER A 92 15.22 -11.86 -5.80
C SER A 92 13.96 -11.43 -6.54
N LYS A 93 12.83 -12.09 -6.28
CA LYS A 93 11.54 -11.75 -6.90
C LYS A 93 11.08 -10.32 -6.61
N VAL A 94 11.37 -9.78 -5.41
CA VAL A 94 11.03 -8.39 -5.03
C VAL A 94 11.99 -7.43 -5.72
N ARG A 95 13.29 -7.72 -5.62
CA ARG A 95 14.34 -6.90 -6.23
C ARG A 95 14.15 -6.79 -7.74
N ASP A 96 13.99 -7.92 -8.42
CA ASP A 96 13.89 -7.98 -9.87
C ASP A 96 12.62 -7.26 -10.34
N PHE A 97 11.49 -7.43 -9.63
CA PHE A 97 10.27 -6.65 -9.85
C PHE A 97 10.51 -5.14 -9.69
N LEU A 98 11.14 -4.69 -8.61
CA LEU A 98 11.37 -3.26 -8.37
C LEU A 98 12.33 -2.65 -9.38
N MET A 99 13.36 -3.39 -9.81
CA MET A 99 14.29 -2.95 -10.87
C MET A 99 13.58 -2.79 -12.22
N ASP A 100 12.72 -3.73 -12.57
CA ASP A 100 11.92 -3.65 -13.79
C ASP A 100 10.85 -2.55 -13.70
N TYR A 101 10.19 -2.43 -12.54
CA TYR A 101 9.17 -1.44 -12.27
C TYR A 101 9.68 -0.01 -12.39
N GLU A 102 10.87 0.31 -11.88
CA GLU A 102 11.44 1.67 -11.97
C GLU A 102 11.94 2.04 -13.36
N ASN A 103 12.18 1.05 -14.23
CA ASN A 103 12.75 1.24 -15.58
C ASN A 103 11.70 1.69 -16.60
N THR A 104 11.22 2.91 -16.46
CA THR A 104 10.24 3.52 -17.38
C THR A 104 10.19 5.03 -17.20
N ASP A 105 9.81 5.75 -18.26
CA ASP A 105 9.50 7.18 -18.24
C ASP A 105 8.04 7.47 -17.83
N ALA A 106 7.21 6.43 -17.64
CA ALA A 106 5.84 6.59 -17.17
C ALA A 106 5.82 7.13 -15.74
N PHE A 107 4.79 7.88 -15.37
CA PHE A 107 4.52 8.25 -13.97
C PHE A 107 4.18 6.98 -13.16
N LYS A 108 4.95 6.70 -12.13
CA LYS A 108 4.91 5.44 -11.37
C LYS A 108 4.08 5.56 -10.11
N ILE A 109 3.00 4.78 -10.02
CA ILE A 109 2.15 4.66 -8.84
C ILE A 109 2.30 3.26 -8.27
N MET A 110 2.90 3.15 -7.08
CA MET A 110 3.04 1.90 -6.35
C MET A 110 1.97 1.79 -5.26
N LEU A 111 1.14 0.77 -5.35
CA LEU A 111 0.22 0.39 -4.28
C LEU A 111 0.96 -0.54 -3.31
N SER A 112 1.33 -0.02 -2.15
CA SER A 112 2.01 -0.78 -1.09
C SER A 112 1.20 -0.72 0.19
N HIS A 113 0.66 -1.88 0.60
CA HIS A 113 -0.23 -1.92 1.78
C HIS A 113 0.44 -1.32 3.02
N ARG A 114 1.73 -1.67 3.25
CA ARG A 114 2.52 -1.18 4.39
C ARG A 114 3.42 -0.02 3.95
N PRO A 115 3.32 1.15 4.57
CA PRO A 115 4.28 2.23 4.33
C PRO A 115 5.70 1.82 4.73
N ASP A 116 5.82 0.97 5.76
CA ASP A 116 7.05 0.40 6.29
C ASP A 116 7.90 -0.30 5.23
N SER A 117 7.28 -0.81 4.16
CA SER A 117 7.97 -1.40 3.02
C SER A 117 8.97 -0.44 2.36
N PHE A 118 8.71 0.86 2.42
CA PHE A 118 9.54 1.88 1.79
C PHE A 118 10.20 2.83 2.80
N ILE A 119 9.59 3.10 3.96
CA ILE A 119 10.19 4.02 4.94
C ILE A 119 11.38 3.39 5.66
N PHE A 120 11.40 2.06 5.83
CA PHE A 120 12.54 1.39 6.46
C PHE A 120 13.66 1.09 5.47
N GLY A 121 14.87 0.91 6.01
CA GLY A 121 16.04 0.50 5.26
C GLY A 121 16.40 1.41 4.10
N GLN A 122 16.06 2.70 4.16
CA GLN A 122 16.33 3.70 3.12
C GLN A 122 15.72 3.35 1.74
N ALA A 123 14.66 2.53 1.71
CA ALA A 123 14.06 2.12 0.44
C ALA A 123 13.44 3.30 -0.31
N ALA A 124 12.81 4.25 0.39
CA ALA A 124 12.24 5.45 -0.20
C ALA A 124 13.29 6.44 -0.75
N ASP A 125 14.57 6.28 -0.35
CA ASP A 125 15.70 7.04 -0.86
C ASP A 125 16.49 6.27 -1.92
N THR A 126 16.03 5.07 -2.29
CA THR A 126 16.74 4.16 -3.19
C THR A 126 15.95 3.85 -4.46
N TRP A 127 14.64 3.60 -4.37
CA TRP A 127 13.78 3.25 -5.50
C TRP A 127 13.10 4.47 -6.10
N LYS A 128 13.20 4.63 -7.42
CA LYS A 128 12.64 5.79 -8.15
C LYS A 128 11.14 5.58 -8.42
N ILE A 129 10.30 6.08 -7.53
CA ILE A 129 8.84 5.96 -7.61
C ILE A 129 8.21 7.34 -7.42
N ASP A 130 7.27 7.73 -8.28
CA ASP A 130 6.67 9.05 -8.21
C ASP A 130 5.64 9.17 -7.10
N LEU A 131 4.85 8.10 -6.89
CA LEU A 131 3.83 8.04 -5.86
C LEU A 131 3.72 6.64 -5.25
N VAL A 132 3.86 6.53 -3.94
CA VAL A 132 3.49 5.34 -3.16
C VAL A 132 2.18 5.62 -2.44
N VAL A 133 1.22 4.71 -2.53
CA VAL A 133 -0.06 4.77 -1.80
C VAL A 133 -0.13 3.62 -0.82
N SER A 134 -0.30 3.95 0.46
CA SER A 134 -0.26 3.00 1.58
C SER A 134 -1.43 3.16 2.54
N GLY A 135 -1.63 2.15 3.38
CA GLY A 135 -2.59 2.13 4.48
C GLY A 135 -2.00 1.44 5.70
N HIS A 136 -2.56 0.32 6.13
CA HIS A 136 -2.07 -0.62 7.16
C HIS A 136 -2.03 -0.08 8.60
N VAL A 137 -1.47 1.09 8.81
CA VAL A 137 -1.25 1.67 10.16
C VAL A 137 -2.52 2.25 10.79
N HIS A 138 -3.61 2.30 10.05
CA HIS A 138 -4.93 2.76 10.54
C HIS A 138 -4.88 4.11 11.27
N GLY A 139 -4.04 5.05 10.82
CA GLY A 139 -3.84 6.35 11.49
C GLY A 139 -3.29 6.23 12.92
N GLY A 140 -2.63 5.11 13.25
CA GLY A 140 -2.13 4.81 14.58
C GLY A 140 -3.19 4.32 15.56
N GLN A 141 -4.36 3.86 15.09
CA GLN A 141 -5.54 3.37 15.83
C GLN A 141 -6.14 4.42 16.78
N VAL A 142 -5.45 4.80 17.84
CA VAL A 142 -5.78 5.88 18.75
C VAL A 142 -4.94 7.10 18.36
N ARG A 143 -5.56 8.27 18.25
CA ARG A 143 -4.85 9.52 17.98
C ARG A 143 -4.87 10.42 19.22
N ILE A 144 -3.69 10.87 19.59
CA ILE A 144 -3.50 11.76 20.73
C ILE A 144 -3.35 13.17 20.18
N PRO A 145 -4.20 14.13 20.61
CA PRO A 145 -4.07 15.53 20.18
C PRO A 145 -2.65 16.07 20.39
N GLY A 146 -2.07 16.65 19.36
CA GLY A 146 -0.72 17.20 19.39
C GLY A 146 0.43 16.17 19.31
N LYS A 147 0.14 14.86 19.40
CA LYS A 147 1.16 13.79 19.32
C LYS A 147 0.99 12.83 18.14
N GLY A 148 -0.19 12.81 17.51
CA GLY A 148 -0.45 11.90 16.38
C GLY A 148 -0.92 10.51 16.79
N GLY A 149 -0.58 9.49 16.00
CA GLY A 149 -0.98 8.10 16.23
C GLY A 149 -0.28 7.44 17.40
N LEU A 150 -0.97 6.53 18.09
CA LEU A 150 -0.42 5.85 19.26
C LEU A 150 0.42 4.63 18.89
N TYR A 151 -0.01 3.84 17.89
CA TYR A 151 0.66 2.59 17.52
C TYR A 151 0.57 2.34 16.01
N GLY A 152 1.69 2.04 15.39
CA GLY A 152 1.82 1.91 13.95
C GLY A 152 2.30 0.54 13.44
N GLY A 153 1.91 -0.55 14.09
CA GLY A 153 2.35 -1.88 13.65
C GLY A 153 3.87 -2.02 13.67
N ASP A 154 4.49 -2.06 12.50
CA ASP A 154 5.93 -2.25 12.37
C ASP A 154 6.76 -1.07 12.92
N GLN A 155 6.19 0.15 12.95
CA GLN A 155 6.83 1.34 13.51
C GLN A 155 6.78 1.40 15.05
N GLY A 156 5.94 0.59 15.70
CA GLY A 156 5.79 0.56 17.16
C GLY A 156 4.98 1.72 17.73
N TRP A 157 5.38 2.18 18.93
CA TRP A 157 4.70 3.24 19.65
C TRP A 157 5.06 4.63 19.13
N PHE A 158 4.07 5.51 19.03
CA PHE A 158 4.20 6.88 18.52
C PHE A 158 4.86 6.95 17.14
N PRO A 159 4.30 6.25 16.16
CA PRO A 159 4.87 6.17 14.81
C PRO A 159 4.82 7.54 14.12
N GLU A 160 5.86 7.83 13.37
CA GLU A 160 5.98 9.06 12.58
C GLU A 160 5.04 9.06 11.36
N TYR A 161 4.89 7.88 10.72
CA TYR A 161 4.20 7.75 9.43
C TYR A 161 2.86 7.04 9.59
N THR A 162 1.81 7.76 9.99
CA THR A 162 0.48 7.19 10.22
C THR A 162 -0.58 7.60 9.22
N ASP A 163 -0.45 8.76 8.63
CA ASP A 163 -1.39 9.34 7.66
C ASP A 163 -0.76 10.55 6.94
N GLY A 164 -1.40 11.03 5.88
CA GLY A 164 -0.99 12.25 5.18
C GLY A 164 -0.03 12.02 4.02
N ILE A 165 0.65 13.07 3.62
CA ILE A 165 1.58 13.10 2.48
C ILE A 165 2.99 13.29 3.02
N HIS A 166 3.90 12.42 2.58
CA HIS A 166 5.32 12.44 2.94
C HIS A 166 6.17 12.49 1.68
N HIS A 167 7.39 13.03 1.79
CA HIS A 167 8.33 13.21 0.70
C HIS A 167 9.68 12.60 1.08
N PHE A 168 10.28 11.89 0.12
CA PHE A 168 11.59 11.26 0.29
C PHE A 168 12.47 11.61 -0.90
N LYS A 169 13.71 11.17 -0.88
CA LYS A 169 14.70 11.52 -1.89
C LYS A 169 14.37 10.98 -3.28
N THR A 170 13.87 9.76 -3.38
CA THR A 170 13.59 9.09 -4.67
C THR A 170 12.16 8.57 -4.79
N VAL A 171 11.47 8.35 -3.68
CA VAL A 171 10.01 8.28 -3.64
C VAL A 171 9.50 9.71 -3.49
N ASN A 172 9.07 10.32 -4.61
CA ASN A 172 8.71 11.74 -4.61
C ASN A 172 7.57 12.05 -3.64
N HIS A 173 6.56 11.17 -3.60
CA HIS A 173 5.40 11.31 -2.73
C HIS A 173 5.01 9.93 -2.15
N MET A 174 4.70 9.90 -0.87
CA MET A 174 4.02 8.78 -0.23
C MET A 174 2.75 9.30 0.44
N ILE A 175 1.62 8.70 0.09
CA ILE A 175 0.33 9.01 0.70
C ILE A 175 -0.07 7.83 1.56
N ILE A 176 -0.28 8.08 2.85
CA ILE A 176 -0.73 7.09 3.82
C ILE A 176 -2.16 7.44 4.22
N THR A 177 -3.10 6.51 3.96
CA THR A 177 -4.48 6.68 4.37
C THR A 177 -4.75 5.98 5.69
N ARG A 178 -5.60 6.59 6.51
CA ARG A 178 -6.12 5.96 7.73
C ARG A 178 -7.06 4.80 7.42
N GLY A 179 -7.60 4.74 6.19
CA GLY A 179 -8.47 3.68 5.72
C GLY A 179 -9.82 3.61 6.46
N LEU A 180 -10.64 2.63 6.06
CA LEU A 180 -12.01 2.44 6.59
C LEU A 180 -12.07 1.39 7.70
N GLY A 181 -11.12 0.46 7.74
CA GLY A 181 -11.10 -0.68 8.67
C GLY A 181 -10.86 -0.28 10.12
N SER A 182 -11.43 -1.05 11.04
CA SER A 182 -11.17 -0.96 12.48
C SER A 182 -11.20 -2.35 13.08
N ASP A 183 -10.25 -2.67 13.95
CA ASP A 183 -10.29 -3.88 14.78
C ASP A 183 -11.01 -3.57 16.08
N LYS A 184 -12.34 -3.75 16.07
CA LYS A 184 -13.20 -3.45 17.23
C LYS A 184 -12.90 -4.34 18.44
N GLU A 185 -12.31 -5.51 18.21
CA GLU A 185 -12.07 -6.50 19.28
C GLU A 185 -10.78 -6.24 20.06
N LYS A 186 -9.77 -5.64 19.39
CA LYS A 186 -8.45 -5.43 20.01
C LYS A 186 -8.22 -4.00 20.41
N LEU A 187 -8.29 -3.07 19.45
CA LEU A 187 -8.03 -1.65 19.68
C LEU A 187 -8.96 -0.83 18.77
N PRO A 188 -10.07 -0.26 19.32
CA PRO A 188 -10.97 0.56 18.54
C PRO A 188 -10.28 1.87 18.12
N ARG A 189 -10.78 2.49 17.04
CA ARG A 189 -10.37 3.84 16.70
C ARG A 189 -10.87 4.81 17.74
N PHE A 190 -9.96 5.67 18.22
CA PHE A 190 -10.28 6.76 19.13
C PHE A 190 -9.67 8.06 18.61
N HIS A 191 -10.47 9.12 18.47
CA HIS A 191 -10.11 10.39 17.82
C HIS A 191 -9.54 10.20 16.40
N ASN A 192 -9.95 9.13 15.71
CA ASN A 192 -9.37 8.66 14.46
C ASN A 192 -10.49 8.25 13.48
N ILE A 193 -10.99 9.23 12.75
CA ILE A 193 -12.10 9.06 11.79
C ILE A 193 -11.62 8.23 10.61
N PRO A 194 -12.41 7.23 10.14
CA PRO A 194 -12.14 6.52 8.87
C PRO A 194 -12.01 7.49 7.69
N GLU A 195 -11.16 7.15 6.72
CA GLU A 195 -10.79 8.05 5.65
C GLU A 195 -10.79 7.36 4.29
N ILE A 196 -11.30 8.06 3.30
CA ILE A 196 -11.10 7.81 1.87
C ILE A 196 -10.31 8.99 1.32
N VAL A 197 -9.18 8.71 0.67
CA VAL A 197 -8.33 9.74 0.08
C VAL A 197 -8.63 9.87 -1.41
N VAL A 198 -8.88 11.10 -1.87
CA VAL A 198 -8.97 11.44 -3.29
C VAL A 198 -7.66 12.09 -3.71
N ILE A 199 -6.98 11.48 -4.68
CA ILE A 199 -5.69 11.97 -5.21
C ILE A 199 -5.95 12.55 -6.60
N ARG A 200 -5.62 13.83 -6.78
CA ARG A 200 -5.65 14.49 -8.07
C ARG A 200 -4.22 14.65 -8.58
N LEU A 201 -3.95 14.05 -9.73
CA LEU A 201 -2.67 14.19 -10.42
C LEU A 201 -2.79 15.31 -11.47
N GLU A 202 -1.87 16.27 -11.43
CA GLU A 202 -1.82 17.37 -12.39
C GLU A 202 -0.46 17.38 -13.08
N LYS A 203 -0.47 17.64 -14.39
CA LYS A 203 0.77 17.86 -15.14
C LYS A 203 1.26 19.27 -14.84
N ARG A 204 2.52 19.39 -14.41
CA ARG A 204 3.23 20.65 -14.34
C ARG A 204 3.78 21.03 -15.70
#